data_7ab1fe95cbd49fde8eb67880078bb698
#
_entry.id   7ab1fe95cbd49fde8eb67880078bb698
#
_cell.length_a   1.000
_cell.length_b   1.000
_cell.length_c   1.000
_cell.angle_alpha   90.00
_cell.angle_beta   90.00
_cell.angle_gamma   90.00
#
_symmetry.space_group_name_H-M   'P 1'
#
loop_
_entity.id
_entity.type
_entity.pdbx_description
1 polymer ?
#
loop_
_entity_poly.entity_id
_entity_poly.type
_entity_poly.pdbx_seq_one_letter_code
_entity_poly.pdbx_strand_id
1 'polypeptide(L)'
;MVPLTMGANLCQKAPTRALVDSYLNADGSVPADKTVYANRDPRLTATVVYNGYVWKDRNDKGEYVTKGTINVTSGNDKAGTDNGSPTGFYTRKYFDTTHGKNLEMWTNIIMMRYADVLLMYAEAKAYLNEMDAAVWNETIKPIRQRAGLSGTDFPSSGDYTQIVRDERRVELALEGLRYFDLIRWINYKDSKSQGVIDLLNGAVYGAKELNGGRQIDEFKFNSSRDILWSLPLSETQLVPTLLPNNSGY
;
A
#
# COMPACT_ATOMS: atom_id res chain seq x y z
N MET A 1 -5.34 -6.69 -8.39
CA MET A 1 -6.23 -7.58 -9.16
C MET A 1 -7.49 -7.82 -8.37
N VAL A 2 -8.62 -7.92 -9.06
CA VAL A 2 -9.95 -8.11 -8.46
C VAL A 2 -10.16 -9.57 -8.04
N PRO A 3 -11.17 -9.87 -7.19
CA PRO A 3 -11.57 -11.23 -6.85
C PRO A 3 -11.93 -12.09 -8.07
N LEU A 4 -11.71 -13.41 -7.99
CA LEU A 4 -12.04 -14.35 -9.08
C LEU A 4 -13.54 -14.39 -9.37
N THR A 5 -14.37 -14.33 -8.31
CA THR A 5 -15.83 -14.24 -8.45
C THR A 5 -16.30 -12.97 -9.17
N MET A 6 -15.43 -11.97 -9.29
CA MET A 6 -15.70 -10.69 -9.98
C MET A 6 -15.05 -10.65 -11.37
N GLY A 7 -14.66 -11.78 -11.93
CA GLY A 7 -14.22 -11.94 -13.32
C GLY A 7 -12.71 -11.99 -13.53
N ALA A 8 -11.88 -11.96 -12.48
CA ALA A 8 -10.44 -12.21 -12.65
C ALA A 8 -10.16 -13.71 -12.85
N ASN A 9 -9.13 -14.01 -13.62
CA ASN A 9 -8.68 -15.38 -13.86
C ASN A 9 -7.57 -15.81 -12.87
N LEU A 10 -6.85 -14.85 -12.30
CA LEU A 10 -5.65 -15.10 -11.50
C LEU A 10 -5.35 -13.90 -10.61
N CYS A 11 -4.91 -14.11 -9.36
CA CYS A 11 -4.41 -13.07 -8.47
C CYS A 11 -2.90 -13.22 -8.26
N GLN A 12 -2.09 -12.58 -9.10
CA GLN A 12 -0.62 -12.59 -9.00
C GLN A 12 -0.07 -11.55 -8.03
N LYS A 13 -0.80 -10.45 -7.80
CA LYS A 13 -0.38 -9.35 -6.93
C LYS A 13 -1.48 -9.05 -5.93
N ALA A 14 -1.18 -9.21 -4.66
CA ALA A 14 -2.13 -9.02 -3.57
C ALA A 14 -1.59 -8.04 -2.53
N PRO A 15 -2.45 -7.19 -1.94
CA PRO A 15 -2.08 -6.39 -0.79
C PRO A 15 -1.64 -7.26 0.38
N THR A 16 -0.66 -6.79 1.16
CA THR A 16 -0.20 -7.49 2.36
C THR A 16 -1.03 -7.12 3.58
N ARG A 17 -1.05 -7.97 4.59
CA ARG A 17 -1.65 -7.68 5.90
C ARG A 17 -1.07 -6.40 6.50
N ALA A 18 0.24 -6.20 6.39
CA ALA A 18 0.92 -5.01 6.89
C ALA A 18 0.42 -3.70 6.25
N LEU A 19 0.00 -3.72 4.98
CA LEU A 19 -0.67 -2.55 4.37
C LEU A 19 -2.05 -2.33 4.97
N VAL A 20 -2.87 -3.36 5.11
CA VAL A 20 -4.22 -3.26 5.69
C VAL A 20 -4.17 -2.74 7.12
N ASP A 21 -3.18 -3.18 7.90
CA ASP A 21 -2.99 -2.77 9.29
C ASP A 21 -2.53 -1.32 9.46
N SER A 22 -2.01 -0.70 8.41
CA SER A 22 -1.58 0.71 8.47
C SER A 22 -2.71 1.72 8.32
N TYR A 23 -3.90 1.30 7.89
CA TYR A 23 -5.06 2.19 7.87
C TYR A 23 -5.61 2.43 9.28
N LEU A 24 -5.92 3.67 9.58
CA LEU A 24 -6.52 4.10 10.84
C LEU A 24 -8.05 3.83 10.87
N ASN A 25 -8.70 4.19 11.95
CA ASN A 25 -10.15 4.38 11.99
C ASN A 25 -10.54 5.67 11.26
N ALA A 26 -11.82 5.84 10.95
CA ALA A 26 -12.34 7.03 10.28
C ALA A 26 -12.16 8.31 11.12
N ASP A 27 -12.06 8.19 12.44
CA ASP A 27 -11.78 9.30 13.38
C ASP A 27 -10.27 9.59 13.54
N GLY A 28 -9.40 8.87 12.82
CA GLY A 28 -7.95 9.04 12.90
C GLY A 28 -7.27 8.27 14.03
N SER A 29 -8.02 7.56 14.87
CA SER A 29 -7.46 6.71 15.93
C SER A 29 -6.88 5.41 15.41
N VAL A 30 -5.99 4.78 16.19
CA VAL A 30 -5.45 3.46 15.86
C VAL A 30 -6.52 2.40 16.18
N PRO A 31 -6.83 1.48 15.25
CA PRO A 31 -7.80 0.42 15.50
C PRO A 31 -7.35 -0.52 16.62
N ALA A 32 -8.22 -0.76 17.60
CA ALA A 32 -7.97 -1.73 18.67
C ALA A 32 -7.93 -3.16 18.12
N ASP A 33 -8.82 -3.47 17.16
CA ASP A 33 -8.82 -4.73 16.40
C ASP A 33 -8.70 -4.44 14.91
N LYS A 34 -7.56 -4.80 14.34
CA LYS A 34 -7.26 -4.59 12.92
C LYS A 34 -7.96 -5.60 11.99
N THR A 35 -8.65 -6.60 12.53
CA THR A 35 -9.49 -7.54 11.75
C THR A 35 -10.90 -7.00 11.51
N VAL A 36 -11.29 -5.95 12.24
CA VAL A 36 -12.56 -5.25 12.03
C VAL A 36 -12.36 -4.19 10.96
N TYR A 37 -13.15 -4.26 9.89
CA TYR A 37 -13.05 -3.35 8.75
C TYR A 37 -14.12 -2.25 8.76
N ALA A 38 -15.10 -2.34 9.66
CA ALA A 38 -16.08 -1.29 9.87
C ALA A 38 -15.45 -0.04 10.48
N ASN A 39 -15.93 1.15 10.08
CA ASN A 39 -15.48 2.45 10.58
C ASN A 39 -13.96 2.70 10.44
N ARG A 40 -13.32 2.05 9.48
CA ARG A 40 -11.92 2.29 9.12
C ARG A 40 -11.81 3.48 8.16
N ASP A 41 -10.61 3.98 7.99
CA ASP A 41 -10.25 4.96 6.97
C ASP A 41 -10.90 4.58 5.63
N PRO A 42 -11.70 5.46 5.00
CA PRO A 42 -12.40 5.14 3.75
C PRO A 42 -11.47 4.70 2.61
N ARG A 43 -10.19 5.11 2.66
CA ARG A 43 -9.18 4.67 1.70
C ARG A 43 -8.89 3.18 1.77
N LEU A 44 -9.09 2.54 2.93
CA LEU A 44 -8.96 1.07 3.02
C LEU A 44 -9.92 0.39 2.06
N THR A 45 -11.22 0.71 2.14
CA THR A 45 -12.25 0.12 1.28
C THR A 45 -12.08 0.52 -0.19
N ALA A 46 -11.57 1.73 -0.46
CA ALA A 46 -11.28 2.19 -1.81
C ALA A 46 -10.03 1.52 -2.43
N THR A 47 -9.14 0.97 -1.62
CA THR A 47 -7.84 0.41 -2.07
C THR A 47 -7.83 -1.11 -2.04
N VAL A 48 -8.39 -1.73 -0.99
CA VAL A 48 -8.25 -3.16 -0.69
C VAL A 48 -9.62 -3.81 -0.56
N VAL A 49 -9.72 -5.00 -1.13
CA VAL A 49 -10.84 -5.94 -0.91
C VAL A 49 -10.42 -6.96 0.12
N TYR A 50 -11.27 -7.20 1.10
CA TYR A 50 -11.04 -8.07 2.25
C TYR A 50 -12.23 -9.04 2.46
N ASN A 51 -12.14 -9.92 3.41
CA ASN A 51 -13.23 -10.82 3.74
C ASN A 51 -14.50 -10.06 4.19
N GLY A 52 -15.63 -10.34 3.59
CA GLY A 52 -16.89 -9.63 3.86
C GLY A 52 -17.05 -8.32 3.05
N TYR A 53 -16.13 -7.99 2.15
CA TYR A 53 -16.24 -6.81 1.30
C TYR A 53 -17.46 -6.90 0.38
N VAL A 54 -18.32 -5.89 0.38
CA VAL A 54 -19.48 -5.81 -0.53
C VAL A 54 -19.01 -5.21 -1.85
N TRP A 55 -18.87 -6.06 -2.85
CA TRP A 55 -18.45 -5.63 -4.19
C TRP A 55 -19.59 -4.96 -4.94
N LYS A 56 -19.31 -3.76 -5.42
CA LYS A 56 -20.22 -2.99 -6.28
C LYS A 56 -19.59 -2.74 -7.64
N ASP A 57 -20.39 -2.86 -8.67
CA ASP A 57 -19.98 -2.65 -10.05
C ASP A 57 -21.21 -2.30 -10.93
N ARG A 58 -20.98 -1.91 -12.18
CA ARG A 58 -22.07 -1.64 -13.12
C ARG A 58 -22.70 -2.94 -13.61
N ASN A 59 -24.01 -2.90 -13.81
CA ASN A 59 -24.74 -3.95 -14.54
C ASN A 59 -24.78 -3.62 -16.05
N ASP A 60 -25.42 -4.49 -16.83
CA ASP A 60 -25.55 -4.33 -18.29
C ASP A 60 -26.32 -3.06 -18.72
N LYS A 61 -27.07 -2.46 -17.79
CA LYS A 61 -27.76 -1.17 -17.99
C LYS A 61 -26.90 0.04 -17.58
N GLY A 62 -25.69 -0.18 -17.11
CA GLY A 62 -24.79 0.86 -16.61
C GLY A 62 -25.11 1.34 -15.20
N GLU A 63 -26.04 0.71 -14.47
CA GLU A 63 -26.41 1.06 -13.10
C GLU A 63 -25.39 0.47 -12.12
N TYR A 64 -25.03 1.24 -11.07
CA TYR A 64 -24.08 0.81 -10.02
C TYR A 64 -24.79 -0.05 -8.98
N VAL A 65 -24.58 -1.36 -9.03
CA VAL A 65 -25.30 -2.35 -8.23
C VAL A 65 -24.35 -3.22 -7.40
N THR A 66 -24.86 -3.81 -6.35
CA THR A 66 -24.13 -4.85 -5.58
C THR A 66 -24.06 -6.13 -6.40
N LYS A 67 -22.86 -6.64 -6.64
CA LYS A 67 -22.60 -7.91 -7.32
C LYS A 67 -22.47 -9.09 -6.37
N GLY A 68 -22.08 -8.84 -5.13
CA GLY A 68 -21.95 -9.88 -4.10
C GLY A 68 -21.04 -9.47 -2.94
N THR A 69 -20.88 -10.38 -2.01
CA THR A 69 -19.97 -10.26 -0.87
C THR A 69 -18.80 -11.21 -1.05
N ILE A 70 -17.57 -10.69 -0.93
CA ILE A 70 -16.36 -11.47 -1.12
C ILE A 70 -16.10 -12.34 0.09
N ASN A 71 -15.83 -13.63 -0.15
CA ASN A 71 -15.49 -14.60 0.87
C ASN A 71 -14.12 -15.21 0.57
N VAL A 72 -13.12 -14.86 1.38
CA VAL A 72 -11.74 -15.36 1.20
C VAL A 72 -11.42 -16.58 2.05
N THR A 73 -12.42 -17.12 2.77
CA THR A 73 -12.27 -18.33 3.59
C THR A 73 -12.80 -19.58 2.90
N SER A 74 -13.66 -19.42 1.89
CA SER A 74 -14.24 -20.50 1.11
C SER A 74 -14.58 -20.06 -0.31
N GLY A 75 -14.93 -21.02 -1.17
CA GLY A 75 -15.30 -20.75 -2.56
C GLY A 75 -14.12 -20.36 -3.46
N ASN A 76 -14.42 -19.72 -4.59
CA ASN A 76 -13.43 -19.39 -5.62
C ASN A 76 -12.42 -18.33 -5.17
N ASP A 77 -12.82 -17.41 -4.28
CA ASP A 77 -11.94 -16.37 -3.76
C ASP A 77 -11.13 -16.82 -2.53
N LYS A 78 -11.19 -18.12 -2.18
CA LYS A 78 -10.47 -18.68 -1.03
C LYS A 78 -8.98 -18.38 -1.14
N ALA A 79 -8.44 -17.82 -0.08
CA ALA A 79 -7.02 -17.48 -0.02
C ALA A 79 -6.12 -18.71 -0.08
N GLY A 80 -5.04 -18.58 -0.87
CA GLY A 80 -4.03 -19.64 -1.01
C GLY A 80 -4.46 -20.80 -1.90
N THR A 81 -5.50 -20.64 -2.70
CA THR A 81 -5.76 -21.51 -3.88
C THR A 81 -4.88 -21.07 -5.05
N ASP A 82 -4.68 -21.93 -6.04
CA ASP A 82 -3.74 -21.69 -7.15
C ASP A 82 -3.94 -20.35 -7.88
N ASN A 83 -5.19 -19.95 -8.05
CA ASN A 83 -5.54 -18.68 -8.72
C ASN A 83 -6.01 -17.58 -7.77
N GLY A 84 -6.27 -17.93 -6.50
CA GLY A 84 -6.76 -17.01 -5.48
C GLY A 84 -5.65 -16.13 -4.90
N SER A 85 -6.05 -15.15 -4.09
CA SER A 85 -5.10 -14.29 -3.41
C SER A 85 -4.26 -15.09 -2.40
N PRO A 86 -2.92 -15.02 -2.46
CA PRO A 86 -2.07 -15.65 -1.45
C PRO A 86 -2.27 -15.03 -0.06
N THR A 87 -2.63 -13.75 0.00
CA THR A 87 -2.79 -12.98 1.24
C THR A 87 -4.22 -12.97 1.79
N GLY A 88 -5.22 -13.35 1.01
CA GLY A 88 -6.63 -13.16 1.33
C GLY A 88 -7.13 -11.73 1.12
N PHE A 89 -6.32 -10.87 0.51
CA PHE A 89 -6.70 -9.53 0.10
C PHE A 89 -6.63 -9.39 -1.40
N TYR A 90 -7.51 -8.55 -1.98
CA TYR A 90 -7.48 -8.22 -3.40
C TYR A 90 -7.39 -6.71 -3.57
N THR A 91 -7.09 -6.25 -4.78
CA THR A 91 -6.97 -4.84 -5.10
C THR A 91 -8.31 -4.28 -5.57
N ARG A 92 -8.73 -3.16 -4.96
CA ARG A 92 -9.88 -2.37 -5.43
C ARG A 92 -9.44 -1.13 -6.20
N LYS A 93 -8.35 -0.51 -5.76
CA LYS A 93 -7.76 0.67 -6.41
C LYS A 93 -7.43 0.37 -7.87
N TYR A 94 -7.64 1.33 -8.75
CA TYR A 94 -7.53 1.22 -10.21
C TYR A 94 -8.60 0.35 -10.88
N PHE A 95 -9.57 -0.19 -10.15
CA PHE A 95 -10.67 -0.85 -10.78
C PHE A 95 -11.67 0.19 -11.32
N ASP A 96 -11.79 0.23 -12.64
CA ASP A 96 -12.74 1.09 -13.32
C ASP A 96 -14.10 0.38 -13.47
N THR A 97 -15.15 0.96 -12.88
CA THR A 97 -16.53 0.42 -13.01
C THR A 97 -17.13 0.65 -14.38
N THR A 98 -16.47 1.38 -15.26
CA THR A 98 -16.85 1.57 -16.66
C THR A 98 -16.10 0.64 -17.61
N HIS A 99 -15.40 -0.37 -17.05
CA HIS A 99 -14.65 -1.35 -17.82
C HIS A 99 -15.48 -2.03 -18.91
N GLY A 100 -14.81 -2.44 -19.99
CA GLY A 100 -15.38 -3.25 -21.04
C GLY A 100 -15.63 -4.71 -20.64
N LYS A 101 -16.06 -5.53 -21.55
CA LYS A 101 -16.12 -6.99 -21.37
C LYS A 101 -14.73 -7.51 -21.04
N ASN A 102 -14.65 -8.58 -20.25
CA ASN A 102 -13.37 -9.20 -19.81
C ASN A 102 -12.47 -8.28 -18.97
N LEU A 103 -13.04 -7.32 -18.25
CA LEU A 103 -12.28 -6.38 -17.40
C LEU A 103 -11.25 -5.52 -18.17
N GLU A 104 -11.51 -5.25 -19.43
CA GLU A 104 -10.72 -4.30 -20.19
C GLU A 104 -10.96 -2.88 -19.66
N MET A 105 -9.89 -2.25 -19.18
CA MET A 105 -9.93 -0.93 -18.52
C MET A 105 -9.08 0.07 -19.27
N TRP A 106 -9.58 1.31 -19.36
CA TRP A 106 -8.93 2.43 -20.04
C TRP A 106 -8.41 3.49 -19.06
N THR A 107 -8.10 3.06 -17.83
CA THR A 107 -7.62 3.96 -16.77
C THR A 107 -6.20 4.42 -17.06
N ASN A 108 -5.96 5.73 -17.01
CA ASN A 108 -4.63 6.30 -17.14
C ASN A 108 -3.74 5.88 -15.96
N ILE A 109 -2.48 5.63 -16.25
CA ILE A 109 -1.47 5.39 -15.22
C ILE A 109 -1.10 6.73 -14.58
N ILE A 110 -1.25 6.80 -13.25
CA ILE A 110 -0.86 7.98 -12.49
C ILE A 110 0.65 7.93 -12.27
N MET A 111 1.37 8.89 -12.87
CA MET A 111 2.83 9.01 -12.68
C MET A 111 3.15 9.83 -11.43
N MET A 112 2.42 10.91 -11.21
CA MET A 112 2.52 11.79 -10.04
C MET A 112 1.19 12.50 -9.83
N ARG A 113 0.85 12.81 -8.58
CA ARG A 113 -0.35 13.58 -8.24
C ARG A 113 -0.08 14.56 -7.10
N TYR A 114 -0.93 15.55 -6.97
CA TYR A 114 -0.73 16.64 -6.02
C TYR A 114 -0.56 16.16 -4.56
N ALA A 115 -1.27 15.10 -4.15
CA ALA A 115 -1.09 14.51 -2.83
C ALA A 115 0.35 14.01 -2.57
N ASP A 116 1.06 13.52 -3.59
CA ASP A 116 2.46 13.14 -3.45
C ASP A 116 3.34 14.37 -3.16
N VAL A 117 3.11 15.49 -3.88
CA VAL A 117 3.82 16.76 -3.64
C VAL A 117 3.58 17.28 -2.22
N LEU A 118 2.32 17.28 -1.76
CA LEU A 118 1.97 17.69 -0.39
C LEU A 118 2.67 16.81 0.66
N LEU A 119 2.73 15.50 0.42
CA LEU A 119 3.39 14.55 1.32
C LEU A 119 4.91 14.67 1.29
N MET A 120 5.53 15.01 0.15
CA MET A 120 6.95 15.34 0.08
C MET A 120 7.27 16.59 0.90
N TYR A 121 6.45 17.63 0.81
CA TYR A 121 6.62 18.86 1.61
C TYR A 121 6.45 18.58 3.11
N ALA A 122 5.39 17.86 3.49
CA ALA A 122 5.16 17.45 4.88
C ALA A 122 6.33 16.63 5.44
N GLU A 123 6.87 15.71 4.64
CA GLU A 123 8.00 14.87 5.04
C GLU A 123 9.28 15.71 5.26
N ALA A 124 9.59 16.64 4.35
CA ALA A 124 10.74 17.54 4.50
C ALA A 124 10.61 18.36 5.79
N LYS A 125 9.44 18.95 6.07
CA LYS A 125 9.18 19.71 7.30
C LYS A 125 9.29 18.85 8.55
N ALA A 126 8.73 17.63 8.54
CA ALA A 126 8.84 16.70 9.66
C ALA A 126 10.30 16.29 9.92
N TYR A 127 11.09 16.04 8.86
CA TYR A 127 12.50 15.68 8.97
C TYR A 127 13.35 16.81 9.57
N LEU A 128 13.05 18.06 9.24
CA LEU A 128 13.70 19.25 9.79
C LEU A 128 13.20 19.64 11.20
N ASN A 129 12.27 18.88 11.79
CA ASN A 129 11.55 19.23 13.03
C ASN A 129 10.79 20.56 12.94
N GLU A 130 10.31 20.93 11.76
CA GLU A 130 9.53 22.14 11.48
C GLU A 130 8.04 21.82 11.21
N MET A 131 7.56 20.63 11.57
CA MET A 131 6.15 20.29 11.44
C MET A 131 5.35 21.04 12.51
N ASP A 132 4.41 21.86 12.06
CA ASP A 132 3.50 22.61 12.87
C ASP A 132 2.05 22.56 12.33
N ALA A 133 1.13 23.24 13.01
CA ALA A 133 -0.27 23.29 12.61
C ALA A 133 -0.49 23.94 11.23
N ALA A 134 0.36 24.89 10.83
CA ALA A 134 0.24 25.55 9.53
C ALA A 134 0.61 24.58 8.41
N VAL A 135 1.77 23.93 8.51
CA VAL A 135 2.22 22.90 7.56
C VAL A 135 1.20 21.75 7.49
N TRP A 136 0.69 21.30 8.64
CA TRP A 136 -0.32 20.25 8.68
C TRP A 136 -1.60 20.63 7.93
N ASN A 137 -2.10 21.85 8.17
CA ASN A 137 -3.31 22.35 7.53
C ASN A 137 -3.17 22.52 6.02
N GLU A 138 -1.95 22.76 5.52
CA GLU A 138 -1.65 22.87 4.09
C GLU A 138 -1.44 21.51 3.43
N THR A 139 -1.07 20.46 4.17
CA THR A 139 -0.61 19.17 3.63
C THR A 139 -1.51 17.99 4.01
N ILE A 140 -1.38 17.50 5.24
CA ILE A 140 -2.04 16.26 5.70
C ILE A 140 -3.56 16.43 5.85
N LYS A 141 -3.98 17.55 6.42
CA LYS A 141 -5.40 17.81 6.68
C LYS A 141 -6.27 17.75 5.42
N PRO A 142 -5.95 18.43 4.32
CA PRO A 142 -6.76 18.35 3.09
C PRO A 142 -6.76 16.95 2.47
N ILE A 143 -5.69 16.19 2.60
CA ILE A 143 -5.64 14.80 2.14
C ILE A 143 -6.65 13.95 2.94
N ARG A 144 -6.63 14.05 4.27
CA ARG A 144 -7.53 13.30 5.15
C ARG A 144 -9.00 13.74 4.98
N GLN A 145 -9.26 15.05 4.86
CA GLN A 145 -10.60 15.56 4.59
C GLN A 145 -11.16 15.07 3.25
N ARG A 146 -10.37 15.13 2.18
CA ARG A 146 -10.75 14.55 0.88
C ARG A 146 -11.08 13.06 0.97
N ALA A 147 -10.35 12.32 1.80
CA ALA A 147 -10.58 10.91 2.03
C ALA A 147 -11.82 10.61 2.89
N GLY A 148 -12.39 11.62 3.55
CA GLY A 148 -13.58 11.49 4.39
C GLY A 148 -13.28 11.10 5.84
N LEU A 149 -12.05 11.31 6.34
CA LEU A 149 -11.75 11.14 7.76
C LEU A 149 -12.35 12.29 8.56
N SER A 150 -12.86 12.00 9.74
CA SER A 150 -13.36 12.99 10.70
C SER A 150 -12.24 13.53 11.61
N GLY A 151 -11.25 12.69 11.96
CA GLY A 151 -10.08 13.08 12.74
C GLY A 151 -8.97 13.65 11.85
N THR A 152 -9.02 14.94 11.58
CA THR A 152 -8.08 15.60 10.66
C THR A 152 -7.21 16.67 11.31
N ASP A 153 -7.38 16.92 12.62
CA ASP A 153 -6.66 17.96 13.32
C ASP A 153 -5.18 17.61 13.55
N PHE A 154 -4.37 18.65 13.73
CA PHE A 154 -2.95 18.50 14.02
C PHE A 154 -2.77 17.81 15.38
N PRO A 155 -2.06 16.69 15.44
CA PRO A 155 -1.84 16.01 16.69
C PRO A 155 -0.92 16.83 17.60
N SER A 156 -1.31 16.95 18.87
CA SER A 156 -0.59 17.76 19.86
C SER A 156 0.79 17.20 20.24
N SER A 157 1.05 15.93 19.91
CA SER A 157 2.33 15.25 20.17
C SER A 157 2.48 14.03 19.27
N GLY A 158 3.70 13.56 19.10
CA GLY A 158 4.00 12.34 18.35
C GLY A 158 5.28 12.46 17.51
N ASP A 159 5.67 11.36 16.92
CA ASP A 159 6.72 11.34 15.92
C ASP A 159 6.14 11.76 14.56
N TYR A 160 6.23 13.04 14.25
CA TYR A 160 5.67 13.58 13.00
C TYR A 160 6.30 12.96 11.76
N THR A 161 7.58 12.58 11.82
CA THR A 161 8.22 11.85 10.70
C THR A 161 7.52 10.52 10.43
N GLN A 162 7.23 9.76 11.49
CA GLN A 162 6.52 8.49 11.35
C GLN A 162 5.07 8.70 10.90
N ILE A 163 4.38 9.69 11.45
CA ILE A 163 3.00 10.03 11.07
C ILE A 163 2.92 10.35 9.56
N VAL A 164 3.84 11.15 9.04
CA VAL A 164 3.88 11.49 7.61
C VAL A 164 4.22 10.27 6.74
N ARG A 165 5.17 9.43 7.18
CA ARG A 165 5.52 8.17 6.49
C ARG A 165 4.33 7.22 6.43
N ASP A 166 3.55 7.12 7.49
CA ASP A 166 2.33 6.30 7.52
C ASP A 166 1.23 6.88 6.64
N GLU A 167 1.04 8.20 6.63
CA GLU A 167 0.11 8.88 5.73
C GLU A 167 0.49 8.64 4.26
N ARG A 168 1.78 8.76 3.90
CA ARG A 168 2.27 8.43 2.56
C ARG A 168 1.96 6.98 2.19
N ARG A 169 2.16 6.05 3.12
CA ARG A 169 1.91 4.63 2.88
C ARG A 169 0.46 4.35 2.50
N VAL A 170 -0.51 4.93 3.21
CA VAL A 170 -1.93 4.68 2.97
C VAL A 170 -2.47 5.49 1.79
N GLU A 171 -2.05 6.74 1.64
CA GLU A 171 -2.50 7.61 0.56
C GLU A 171 -1.99 7.14 -0.80
N LEU A 172 -0.70 6.82 -0.90
CA LEU A 172 -0.02 6.42 -2.14
C LEU A 172 0.06 4.90 -2.31
N ALA A 173 -0.76 4.15 -1.55
CA ALA A 173 -0.79 2.69 -1.65
C ALA A 173 -1.01 2.22 -3.09
N LEU A 174 -0.21 1.23 -3.53
CA LEU A 174 -0.25 0.62 -4.86
C LEU A 174 0.12 1.56 -6.03
N GLU A 175 0.73 2.72 -5.75
CA GLU A 175 1.22 3.65 -6.78
C GLU A 175 2.71 3.45 -7.13
N GLY A 176 3.32 2.36 -6.65
CA GLY A 176 4.71 2.01 -6.97
C GLY A 176 5.78 2.71 -6.14
N LEU A 177 5.41 3.61 -5.22
CA LEU A 177 6.35 4.48 -4.52
C LEU A 177 6.96 3.85 -3.26
N ARG A 178 6.29 2.90 -2.62
CA ARG A 178 6.68 2.38 -1.29
C ARG A 178 8.10 1.85 -1.20
N TYR A 179 8.55 1.07 -2.17
CA TYR A 179 9.90 0.52 -2.18
C TYR A 179 10.96 1.64 -2.22
N PHE A 180 10.78 2.61 -3.10
CA PHE A 180 11.68 3.75 -3.23
C PHE A 180 11.68 4.63 -1.97
N ASP A 181 10.53 4.84 -1.33
CA ASP A 181 10.44 5.52 -0.04
C ASP A 181 11.29 4.80 1.03
N LEU A 182 11.18 3.48 1.15
CA LEU A 182 11.95 2.70 2.10
C LEU A 182 13.45 2.80 1.84
N ILE A 183 13.90 2.64 0.58
CA ILE A 183 15.32 2.74 0.23
C ILE A 183 15.89 4.13 0.53
N ARG A 184 15.18 5.21 0.17
CA ARG A 184 15.66 6.56 0.44
C ARG A 184 15.71 6.87 1.95
N TRP A 185 14.77 6.35 2.75
CA TRP A 185 14.79 6.54 4.20
C TRP A 185 15.94 5.80 4.90
N ILE A 186 16.38 4.66 4.38
CA ILE A 186 17.60 4.00 4.84
C ILE A 186 18.82 4.90 4.56
N ASN A 187 18.87 5.51 3.39
CA ASN A 187 19.99 6.36 2.98
C ASN A 187 20.15 7.64 3.80
N TYR A 188 19.13 8.08 4.54
CA TYR A 188 19.24 9.20 5.49
C TYR A 188 20.19 8.89 6.65
N LYS A 189 20.43 7.61 6.96
CA LYS A 189 21.33 7.14 8.04
C LYS A 189 21.02 7.78 9.39
N ASP A 190 19.73 8.04 9.63
CA ASP A 190 19.22 8.56 10.88
C ASP A 190 18.91 7.42 11.88
N SER A 191 18.50 7.78 13.10
CA SER A 191 18.13 6.82 14.15
C SER A 191 16.97 5.89 13.78
N LYS A 192 16.21 6.18 12.71
CA LYS A 192 15.05 5.42 12.23
C LYS A 192 15.40 4.46 11.10
N SER A 193 16.61 4.55 10.54
CA SER A 193 17.03 3.72 9.39
C SER A 193 16.96 2.23 9.71
N GLN A 194 17.30 1.79 10.93
CA GLN A 194 17.19 0.38 11.31
C GLN A 194 15.75 -0.11 11.27
N GLY A 195 14.79 0.64 11.80
CA GLY A 195 13.37 0.28 11.74
C GLY A 195 12.83 0.20 10.30
N VAL A 196 13.40 0.98 9.36
CA VAL A 196 13.07 0.89 7.94
C VAL A 196 13.66 -0.39 7.32
N ILE A 197 14.89 -0.77 7.68
CA ILE A 197 15.52 -2.03 7.27
C ILE A 197 14.66 -3.21 7.75
N ASP A 198 14.15 -3.15 8.97
CA ASP A 198 13.28 -4.18 9.54
C ASP A 198 11.96 -4.34 8.77
N LEU A 199 11.45 -3.27 8.14
CA LEU A 199 10.28 -3.34 7.24
C LEU A 199 10.56 -4.05 5.91
N LEU A 200 11.81 -4.15 5.50
CA LEU A 200 12.27 -4.87 4.30
C LEU A 200 12.67 -6.32 4.61
N ASN A 201 12.64 -6.71 5.87
CA ASN A 201 12.95 -8.05 6.34
C ASN A 201 11.76 -8.67 7.06
N GLY A 202 11.74 -9.99 7.13
CA GLY A 202 10.79 -10.73 7.91
C GLY A 202 9.61 -11.31 7.13
N ALA A 203 8.76 -11.98 7.87
CA ALA A 203 7.69 -12.78 7.31
C ALA A 203 6.56 -11.93 6.71
N VAL A 204 6.11 -12.33 5.52
CA VAL A 204 4.94 -11.76 4.85
C VAL A 204 3.71 -12.59 5.23
N TYR A 205 2.72 -11.93 5.81
CA TYR A 205 1.51 -12.58 6.31
C TYR A 205 0.28 -12.25 5.47
N GLY A 206 -0.63 -13.24 5.41
CA GLY A 206 -1.99 -13.09 4.88
C GLY A 206 -2.96 -12.45 5.86
N ALA A 207 -4.26 -12.57 5.54
CA ALA A 207 -5.34 -12.11 6.42
C ALA A 207 -5.34 -12.89 7.74
N LYS A 208 -5.51 -12.19 8.86
CA LYS A 208 -5.49 -12.79 10.21
C LYS A 208 -6.67 -13.74 10.43
N GLU A 209 -7.78 -13.52 9.72
CA GLU A 209 -8.96 -14.38 9.72
C GLU A 209 -8.70 -15.79 9.18
N LEU A 210 -7.56 -15.94 8.47
CA LEU A 210 -7.12 -17.21 7.92
C LEU A 210 -6.03 -17.80 8.83
N ASN A 211 -6.42 -18.60 9.81
CA ASN A 211 -5.50 -19.33 10.69
C ASN A 211 -4.44 -18.46 11.39
N GLY A 212 -4.84 -17.32 11.93
CA GLY A 212 -3.96 -16.43 12.68
C GLY A 212 -3.00 -15.59 11.82
N GLY A 213 -3.23 -15.53 10.51
CA GLY A 213 -2.32 -14.86 9.57
C GLY A 213 -1.27 -15.84 9.05
N ARG A 214 -1.63 -16.64 8.04
CA ARG A 214 -0.69 -17.57 7.40
C ARG A 214 0.52 -16.84 6.86
N GLN A 215 1.73 -17.28 7.23
CA GLN A 215 2.95 -16.84 6.57
C GLN A 215 2.96 -17.32 5.12
N ILE A 216 3.22 -16.40 4.19
CA ILE A 216 3.18 -16.66 2.75
C ILE A 216 4.58 -16.67 2.18
N ASP A 217 5.42 -15.75 2.65
CA ASP A 217 6.76 -15.52 2.14
C ASP A 217 7.60 -14.84 3.22
N GLU A 218 8.87 -14.62 2.94
CA GLU A 218 9.80 -13.91 3.79
C GLU A 218 10.64 -12.94 2.96
N PHE A 219 10.62 -11.67 3.35
CA PHE A 219 11.52 -10.69 2.76
C PHE A 219 12.91 -10.80 3.37
N LYS A 220 13.93 -10.77 2.52
CA LYS A 220 15.34 -10.79 2.89
C LYS A 220 16.05 -9.63 2.21
N PHE A 221 16.48 -8.67 2.98
CA PHE A 221 17.16 -7.48 2.52
C PHE A 221 18.51 -7.35 3.22
N ASN A 222 19.57 -7.23 2.45
CA ASN A 222 20.92 -6.97 2.96
C ASN A 222 21.26 -5.49 2.70
N SER A 223 21.27 -4.67 3.74
CA SER A 223 21.51 -3.22 3.64
C SER A 223 22.91 -2.85 3.14
N SER A 224 23.89 -3.76 3.17
CA SER A 224 25.22 -3.53 2.59
C SER A 224 25.28 -3.78 1.08
N ARG A 225 24.26 -4.44 0.52
CA ARG A 225 24.20 -4.83 -0.90
C ARG A 225 22.98 -4.23 -1.60
N ASP A 226 21.77 -4.46 -1.04
CA ASP A 226 20.51 -4.33 -1.78
C ASP A 226 19.97 -2.88 -1.86
N ILE A 227 20.70 -1.91 -1.29
CA ILE A 227 20.40 -0.48 -1.47
C ILE A 227 20.60 -0.05 -2.93
N LEU A 228 21.65 -0.57 -3.56
CA LEU A 228 21.93 -0.36 -4.99
C LEU A 228 21.71 -1.68 -5.73
N TRP A 229 21.16 -1.60 -6.91
CA TRP A 229 21.01 -2.77 -7.76
C TRP A 229 22.33 -3.12 -8.44
N SER A 230 22.52 -4.41 -8.76
CA SER A 230 23.65 -4.84 -9.58
C SER A 230 23.58 -4.21 -10.96
N LEU A 231 24.74 -3.88 -11.51
CA LEU A 231 24.84 -3.55 -12.92
C LEU A 231 24.59 -4.81 -13.75
N PRO A 232 23.72 -4.78 -14.76
CA PRO A 232 23.48 -5.93 -15.62
C PRO A 232 24.76 -6.45 -16.28
N LEU A 233 24.94 -7.75 -16.34
CA LEU A 233 26.12 -8.37 -16.94
C LEU A 233 26.33 -7.93 -18.40
N SER A 234 25.22 -7.80 -19.15
CA SER A 234 25.26 -7.29 -20.54
C SER A 234 25.91 -5.91 -20.63
N GLU A 235 25.61 -5.01 -19.69
CA GLU A 235 26.15 -3.65 -19.70
C GLU A 235 27.63 -3.65 -19.33
N THR A 236 28.04 -4.41 -18.32
CA THR A 236 29.45 -4.51 -17.91
C THR A 236 30.34 -5.19 -18.94
N GLN A 237 29.77 -6.07 -19.77
CA GLN A 237 30.48 -6.66 -20.90
C GLN A 237 30.66 -5.69 -22.08
N LEU A 238 29.67 -4.85 -22.34
CA LEU A 238 29.74 -3.83 -23.40
C LEU A 238 30.61 -2.64 -23.00
N VAL A 239 30.59 -2.26 -21.73
CA VAL A 239 31.32 -1.11 -21.18
C VAL A 239 32.11 -1.55 -19.94
N PRO A 240 33.31 -2.14 -20.12
CA PRO A 240 34.11 -2.66 -19.01
C PRO A 240 34.50 -1.62 -17.94
N THR A 241 34.46 -0.35 -18.28
CA THR A 241 34.73 0.75 -17.31
C THR A 241 33.65 0.92 -16.26
N LEU A 242 32.49 0.24 -16.39
CA LEU A 242 31.47 0.17 -15.35
C LEU A 242 31.85 -0.77 -14.18
N LEU A 243 32.92 -1.56 -14.34
CA LEU A 243 33.45 -2.40 -13.25
C LEU A 243 34.33 -1.59 -12.29
N PRO A 244 34.39 -1.95 -11.00
CA PRO A 244 33.66 -3.07 -10.37
C PRO A 244 32.18 -2.80 -10.22
N ASN A 245 31.36 -3.87 -10.11
CA ASN A 245 29.93 -3.77 -9.82
C ASN A 245 29.69 -3.10 -8.45
N ASN A 246 28.43 -2.77 -8.14
CA ASN A 246 28.05 -2.27 -6.82
C ASN A 246 28.42 -3.28 -5.73
N SER A 247 28.73 -2.78 -4.53
CA SER A 247 29.17 -3.61 -3.41
C SER A 247 28.26 -4.82 -3.18
N GLY A 248 28.85 -6.00 -3.09
CA GLY A 248 28.15 -7.24 -2.82
C GLY A 248 27.62 -8.02 -4.03
N TYR A 249 27.93 -7.53 -5.27
CA TYR A 249 27.58 -8.22 -6.51
C TYR A 249 28.81 -8.59 -7.32
#